data_b7dfb6566e65d90c351b9f8f64ddc9c2
#
_entry.id   b7dfb6566e65d90c351b9f8f64ddc9c2
#
_cell.length_a   1.000
_cell.length_b   1.000
_cell.length_c   1.000
_cell.angle_alpha   90.00
_cell.angle_beta   90.00
_cell.angle_gamma   90.00
#
_symmetry.space_group_name_H-M   'P 1'
#
loop_
_entity.id
_entity.type
_entity.pdbx_description
1 polymer ?
#
loop_
_entity_poly.entity_id
_entity_poly.type
_entity_poly.pdbx_seq_one_letter_code
_entity_poly.pdbx_strand_id
1 'polypeptide(L)'
;MECDKCGRDAVMQAAYSGSHLCETHFCRSVEKRVRRRIRADTLLGPKATPENPETWVIGLSGGKDSVVLTHILDETFGQDRRIEMLALTIHEGIEGYRDESVDACIELAAELEMRHELVSYEEEFGVRMDDVVEENPENMAPCAYCGVFRRDLLEGYADKYDADKLLTGHNLDDEAQTALMNIFQGDVKQIAKHFDASIGDFEERAEQDDFIPRAKPLRDIPEKEVALYAQLMELPAHITECPHASEAYRGEIQELLWKLEENHPGTRHSIMSGYEELAELAADRYGGDSDSDDDSNVGGDSDGEGDSDGENSGDSDDENSDADLSECERCGSTTSGDICRKCQLLESIQAT
;
A
#
# COMPACT_ATOMS: atom_id res chain seq x y z
N MET A 1 -25.52 -9.11 -22.60
CA MET A 1 -24.46 -9.97 -23.21
C MET A 1 -24.40 -11.27 -22.45
N GLU A 2 -24.03 -12.38 -23.11
CA GLU A 2 -23.95 -13.67 -22.46
C GLU A 2 -22.52 -13.98 -22.00
N CYS A 3 -22.39 -14.73 -20.94
CA CYS A 3 -21.12 -15.19 -20.39
C CYS A 3 -20.45 -16.19 -21.35
N ASP A 4 -19.22 -15.94 -21.77
CA ASP A 4 -18.45 -16.80 -22.69
C ASP A 4 -18.18 -18.19 -22.12
N LYS A 5 -18.36 -18.40 -20.81
CA LYS A 5 -18.12 -19.68 -20.12
C LYS A 5 -19.37 -20.55 -20.00
N CYS A 6 -20.58 -19.97 -19.88
CA CYS A 6 -21.79 -20.73 -19.55
C CYS A 6 -23.10 -20.20 -20.15
N GLY A 7 -23.08 -19.11 -20.92
CA GLY A 7 -24.27 -18.53 -21.56
C GLY A 7 -25.24 -17.80 -20.63
N ARG A 8 -24.99 -17.70 -19.30
CA ARG A 8 -25.76 -16.85 -18.39
C ARG A 8 -25.49 -15.38 -18.67
N ASP A 9 -26.37 -14.49 -18.20
CA ASP A 9 -26.15 -13.05 -18.33
C ASP A 9 -24.81 -12.64 -17.77
N ALA A 10 -24.06 -11.86 -18.54
CA ALA A 10 -22.76 -11.33 -18.12
C ALA A 10 -22.96 -10.06 -17.30
N VAL A 11 -22.23 -9.97 -16.20
CA VAL A 11 -22.17 -8.77 -15.33
C VAL A 11 -21.02 -7.84 -15.71
N MET A 12 -20.02 -8.36 -16.44
CA MET A 12 -18.82 -7.62 -16.79
C MET A 12 -18.21 -8.11 -18.11
N GLN A 13 -17.54 -7.18 -18.81
CA GLN A 13 -16.56 -7.48 -19.85
C GLN A 13 -15.16 -7.13 -19.33
N ALA A 14 -14.28 -8.11 -19.24
CA ALA A 14 -12.90 -7.91 -18.81
C ALA A 14 -12.11 -7.19 -19.90
N ALA A 15 -11.68 -5.95 -19.69
CA ALA A 15 -11.04 -5.10 -20.68
C ALA A 15 -9.77 -5.72 -21.28
N TYR A 16 -8.93 -6.34 -20.43
CA TYR A 16 -7.67 -6.97 -20.83
C TYR A 16 -7.82 -8.26 -21.66
N SER A 17 -8.97 -8.94 -21.62
CA SER A 17 -9.20 -10.20 -22.36
C SER A 17 -10.37 -10.13 -23.33
N GLY A 18 -11.19 -9.10 -23.25
CA GLY A 18 -12.45 -8.96 -23.98
C GLY A 18 -13.54 -9.94 -23.55
N SER A 19 -13.29 -10.82 -22.57
CA SER A 19 -14.22 -11.87 -22.17
C SER A 19 -15.42 -11.32 -21.39
N HIS A 20 -16.62 -11.81 -21.71
CA HIS A 20 -17.84 -11.53 -20.96
C HIS A 20 -18.02 -12.58 -19.86
N LEU A 21 -18.18 -12.17 -18.63
CA LEU A 21 -18.27 -13.04 -17.47
C LEU A 21 -19.57 -12.79 -16.69
N CYS A 22 -20.28 -13.86 -16.34
CA CYS A 22 -21.35 -13.79 -15.34
C CYS A 22 -20.74 -13.70 -13.93
N GLU A 23 -21.52 -13.32 -12.93
CA GLU A 23 -21.14 -13.21 -11.53
C GLU A 23 -20.20 -14.32 -11.05
N THR A 24 -20.63 -15.58 -11.14
CA THR A 24 -19.84 -16.74 -10.69
C THR A 24 -18.49 -16.86 -11.41
N HIS A 25 -18.44 -16.63 -12.72
CA HIS A 25 -17.19 -16.74 -13.46
C HIS A 25 -16.30 -15.51 -13.29
N PHE A 26 -16.88 -14.37 -13.02
CA PHE A 26 -16.18 -13.16 -12.67
C PHE A 26 -15.49 -13.31 -11.30
N CYS A 27 -16.22 -13.63 -10.23
CA CYS A 27 -15.65 -13.82 -8.88
C CYS A 27 -14.53 -14.86 -8.89
N ARG A 28 -14.76 -16.02 -9.51
CA ARG A 28 -13.71 -17.04 -9.68
C ARG A 28 -12.49 -16.56 -10.47
N SER A 29 -12.69 -15.65 -11.44
CA SER A 29 -11.56 -15.07 -12.20
C SER A 29 -10.72 -14.16 -11.33
N VAL A 30 -11.34 -13.31 -10.50
CA VAL A 30 -10.63 -12.44 -9.54
C VAL A 30 -9.84 -13.29 -8.55
N GLU A 31 -10.50 -14.20 -7.84
CA GLU A 31 -9.87 -15.10 -6.87
C GLU A 31 -8.71 -15.90 -7.48
N LYS A 32 -8.89 -16.42 -8.72
CA LYS A 32 -7.83 -17.17 -9.41
C LYS A 32 -6.61 -16.30 -9.69
N ARG A 33 -6.79 -15.02 -10.05
CA ARG A 33 -5.68 -14.09 -10.30
C ARG A 33 -4.96 -13.75 -8.99
N VAL A 34 -5.69 -13.48 -7.92
CA VAL A 34 -5.12 -13.25 -6.58
C VAL A 34 -4.31 -14.47 -6.13
N ARG A 35 -4.90 -15.67 -6.20
CA ARG A 35 -4.18 -16.92 -5.87
C ARG A 35 -2.96 -17.18 -6.76
N ARG A 36 -2.99 -16.72 -8.02
CA ARG A 36 -1.83 -16.81 -8.91
C ARG A 36 -0.72 -15.86 -8.46
N ARG A 37 -1.07 -14.63 -8.08
CA ARG A 37 -0.13 -13.65 -7.56
C ARG A 37 0.53 -14.15 -6.27
N ILE A 38 -0.25 -14.58 -5.30
CA ILE A 38 0.25 -15.15 -4.04
C ILE A 38 1.27 -16.28 -4.27
N ARG A 39 1.06 -17.13 -5.30
CA ARG A 39 2.01 -18.19 -5.63
C ARG A 39 3.25 -17.66 -6.39
N ALA A 40 3.06 -16.68 -7.26
CA ALA A 40 4.18 -16.08 -8.00
C ALA A 40 5.15 -15.36 -7.05
N ASP A 41 4.60 -14.71 -6.03
CA ASP A 41 5.36 -14.01 -5.01
C ASP A 41 5.88 -14.95 -3.90
N THR A 42 5.66 -16.26 -4.00
CA THR A 42 6.02 -17.26 -2.98
C THR A 42 5.60 -16.83 -1.56
N LEU A 43 4.38 -16.23 -1.45
CA LEU A 43 3.95 -15.55 -0.23
C LEU A 43 3.91 -16.50 0.97
N LEU A 44 3.47 -17.75 0.78
CA LEU A 44 3.60 -18.79 1.80
C LEU A 44 4.96 -19.45 1.66
N GLY A 45 5.83 -19.24 2.62
CA GLY A 45 7.17 -19.78 2.63
C GLY A 45 7.20 -21.31 2.81
N PRO A 46 8.24 -21.98 2.31
CA PRO A 46 8.36 -23.44 2.39
C PRO A 46 8.62 -23.96 3.80
N LYS A 47 8.98 -23.09 4.75
CA LYS A 47 9.22 -23.45 6.16
C LYS A 47 7.93 -23.47 6.99
N ALA A 48 6.82 -22.92 6.47
CA ALA A 48 5.53 -22.89 7.15
C ALA A 48 4.94 -24.29 7.33
N THR A 49 4.64 -24.66 8.56
CA THR A 49 4.02 -25.95 8.92
C THR A 49 2.90 -25.75 9.94
N PRO A 50 1.99 -26.71 10.11
CA PRO A 50 0.95 -26.61 11.14
C PRO A 50 1.47 -26.50 12.59
N GLU A 51 2.71 -26.92 12.83
CA GLU A 51 3.41 -26.82 14.12
C GLU A 51 4.18 -25.49 14.28
N ASN A 52 4.47 -24.84 13.16
CA ASN A 52 5.14 -23.53 13.11
C ASN A 52 4.50 -22.72 11.97
N PRO A 53 3.27 -22.19 12.18
CA PRO A 53 2.59 -21.42 11.18
C PRO A 53 3.25 -20.06 10.96
N GLU A 54 3.11 -19.51 9.75
CA GLU A 54 3.42 -18.11 9.50
C GLU A 54 2.31 -17.20 10.02
N THR A 55 2.66 -16.06 10.58
CA THR A 55 1.75 -15.00 10.98
C THR A 55 1.64 -13.96 9.88
N TRP A 56 0.44 -13.77 9.34
CA TRP A 56 0.15 -12.77 8.31
C TRP A 56 -0.71 -11.64 8.90
N VAL A 57 -0.16 -10.44 8.97
CA VAL A 57 -0.91 -9.24 9.36
C VAL A 57 -1.54 -8.62 8.11
N ILE A 58 -2.83 -8.38 8.14
CA ILE A 58 -3.62 -7.81 7.04
C ILE A 58 -4.08 -6.42 7.45
N GLY A 59 -3.61 -5.39 6.74
CA GLY A 59 -4.10 -4.01 6.94
C GLY A 59 -5.55 -3.88 6.47
N LEU A 60 -6.49 -3.94 7.40
CA LEU A 60 -7.93 -3.85 7.14
C LEU A 60 -8.42 -2.43 7.43
N SER A 61 -8.60 -1.63 6.38
CA SER A 61 -9.02 -0.23 6.50
C SER A 61 -10.54 -0.02 6.45
N GLY A 62 -11.32 -1.05 6.12
CA GLY A 62 -12.77 -0.97 5.91
C GLY A 62 -13.17 -0.48 4.50
N GLY A 63 -12.23 -0.01 3.70
CA GLY A 63 -12.46 0.29 2.29
C GLY A 63 -12.56 -0.99 1.45
N LYS A 64 -13.21 -0.90 0.29
CA LYS A 64 -13.47 -2.02 -0.62
C LYS A 64 -12.27 -2.93 -0.88
N ASP A 65 -11.08 -2.34 -1.05
CA ASP A 65 -9.88 -3.08 -1.43
C ASP A 65 -9.38 -3.96 -0.29
N SER A 66 -9.27 -3.42 0.92
CA SER A 66 -8.85 -4.18 2.11
C SER A 66 -9.86 -5.25 2.51
N VAL A 67 -11.15 -4.94 2.38
CA VAL A 67 -12.25 -5.87 2.66
C VAL A 67 -12.22 -7.06 1.68
N VAL A 68 -12.09 -6.79 0.38
CA VAL A 68 -11.97 -7.83 -0.66
C VAL A 68 -10.72 -8.66 -0.48
N LEU A 69 -9.58 -8.04 -0.17
CA LEU A 69 -8.35 -8.76 0.14
C LEU A 69 -8.56 -9.74 1.29
N THR A 70 -9.07 -9.26 2.42
CA THR A 70 -9.28 -10.06 3.64
C THR A 70 -10.23 -11.23 3.36
N HIS A 71 -11.34 -10.99 2.67
CA HIS A 71 -12.29 -12.04 2.28
C HIS A 71 -11.64 -13.11 1.38
N ILE A 72 -10.89 -12.71 0.33
CA ILE A 72 -10.24 -13.69 -0.58
C ILE A 72 -9.14 -14.47 0.13
N LEU A 73 -8.42 -13.85 1.07
CA LEU A 73 -7.42 -14.54 1.87
C LEU A 73 -8.05 -15.59 2.79
N ASP A 74 -9.15 -15.25 3.45
CA ASP A 74 -9.90 -16.18 4.28
C ASP A 74 -10.46 -17.36 3.46
N GLU A 75 -11.12 -17.11 2.34
CA GLU A 75 -11.61 -18.12 1.41
C GLU A 75 -10.49 -19.04 0.88
N THR A 76 -9.26 -18.55 0.83
CA THR A 76 -8.12 -19.31 0.29
C THR A 76 -7.36 -20.08 1.36
N PHE A 77 -7.17 -19.46 2.53
CA PHE A 77 -6.27 -19.92 3.59
C PHE A 77 -6.92 -20.04 4.97
N GLY A 78 -8.17 -19.64 5.16
CA GLY A 78 -8.84 -19.69 6.48
C GLY A 78 -8.87 -21.06 7.13
N GLN A 79 -8.71 -22.15 6.34
CA GLN A 79 -8.60 -23.52 6.85
C GLN A 79 -7.15 -24.07 6.80
N ASP A 80 -6.19 -23.27 6.34
CA ASP A 80 -4.79 -23.71 6.24
C ASP A 80 -4.05 -23.44 7.56
N ARG A 81 -3.80 -24.49 8.30
CA ARG A 81 -3.15 -24.44 9.61
C ARG A 81 -1.68 -24.01 9.58
N ARG A 82 -1.13 -23.75 8.40
CA ARG A 82 0.23 -23.22 8.23
C ARG A 82 0.26 -21.70 8.31
N ILE A 83 -0.90 -21.05 8.39
CA ILE A 83 -1.03 -19.58 8.41
C ILE A 83 -1.94 -19.19 9.56
N GLU A 84 -1.52 -18.19 10.32
CA GLU A 84 -2.35 -17.47 11.28
C GLU A 84 -2.57 -16.05 10.74
N MET A 85 -3.83 -15.68 10.51
CA MET A 85 -4.19 -14.36 9.99
C MET A 85 -4.66 -13.43 11.11
N LEU A 86 -4.16 -12.20 11.10
CA LEU A 86 -4.56 -11.11 11.99
C LEU A 86 -4.97 -9.89 11.15
N ALA A 87 -6.21 -9.47 11.25
CA ALA A 87 -6.65 -8.20 10.69
C ALA A 87 -6.25 -7.05 11.63
N LEU A 88 -5.57 -6.04 11.11
CA LEU A 88 -5.17 -4.83 11.84
C LEU A 88 -5.89 -3.62 11.25
N THR A 89 -6.69 -2.97 12.09
CA THR A 89 -7.42 -1.74 11.75
C THR A 89 -6.86 -0.56 12.52
N ILE A 90 -6.59 0.54 11.83
CA ILE A 90 -6.10 1.78 12.44
C ILE A 90 -7.21 2.82 12.38
N HIS A 91 -7.50 3.45 13.52
CA HIS A 91 -8.41 4.58 13.65
C HIS A 91 -7.61 5.88 13.70
N GLU A 92 -7.64 6.65 12.62
CA GLU A 92 -6.83 7.85 12.47
C GLU A 92 -7.40 9.08 13.21
N GLY A 93 -8.61 9.00 13.76
CA GLY A 93 -9.26 10.14 14.42
C GLY A 93 -9.81 11.17 13.42
N ILE A 94 -10.47 10.70 12.34
CA ILE A 94 -11.18 11.53 11.35
C ILE A 94 -12.67 11.37 11.60
N GLU A 95 -13.31 12.45 12.09
CA GLU A 95 -14.71 12.44 12.51
C GLU A 95 -15.67 12.23 11.33
N GLY A 96 -16.70 11.42 11.53
CA GLY A 96 -17.73 11.15 10.52
C GLY A 96 -17.29 10.32 9.32
N TYR A 97 -16.03 9.94 9.26
CA TYR A 97 -15.47 9.09 8.19
C TYR A 97 -14.99 7.74 8.73
N ARG A 98 -14.19 7.80 9.81
CA ARG A 98 -13.46 6.61 10.25
C ARG A 98 -14.32 5.63 11.02
N ASP A 99 -15.30 6.10 11.76
CA ASP A 99 -16.19 5.26 12.57
C ASP A 99 -16.93 4.22 11.71
N GLU A 100 -17.56 4.65 10.60
CA GLU A 100 -18.28 3.75 9.70
C GLU A 100 -17.36 2.71 9.04
N SER A 101 -16.13 3.08 8.71
CA SER A 101 -15.17 2.14 8.13
C SER A 101 -14.62 1.15 9.17
N VAL A 102 -14.49 1.54 10.43
CA VAL A 102 -14.15 0.66 11.55
C VAL A 102 -15.27 -0.34 11.83
N ASP A 103 -16.53 0.11 11.79
CA ASP A 103 -17.68 -0.78 11.94
C ASP A 103 -17.69 -1.87 10.85
N ALA A 104 -17.39 -1.50 9.61
CA ALA A 104 -17.25 -2.48 8.51
C ALA A 104 -16.11 -3.48 8.75
N CYS A 105 -14.98 -3.04 9.35
CA CYS A 105 -13.88 -3.93 9.72
C CYS A 105 -14.30 -4.93 10.80
N ILE A 106 -14.99 -4.45 11.84
CA ILE A 106 -15.49 -5.29 12.95
C ILE A 106 -16.49 -6.32 12.44
N GLU A 107 -17.43 -5.90 11.57
CA GLU A 107 -18.43 -6.77 10.96
C GLU A 107 -17.75 -7.89 10.16
N LEU A 108 -16.84 -7.54 9.23
CA LEU A 108 -16.12 -8.53 8.43
C LEU A 108 -15.30 -9.48 9.27
N ALA A 109 -14.53 -8.99 10.23
CA ALA A 109 -13.70 -9.82 11.10
C ALA A 109 -14.54 -10.80 11.93
N ALA A 110 -15.73 -10.38 12.38
CA ALA A 110 -16.67 -11.22 13.09
C ALA A 110 -17.30 -12.30 12.20
N GLU A 111 -17.67 -11.96 10.96
CA GLU A 111 -18.21 -12.91 9.97
C GLU A 111 -17.19 -14.00 9.59
N LEU A 112 -15.92 -13.61 9.46
CA LEU A 112 -14.83 -14.53 9.10
C LEU A 112 -14.24 -15.27 10.32
N GLU A 113 -14.73 -15.00 11.53
CA GLU A 113 -14.13 -15.50 12.79
C GLU A 113 -12.61 -15.22 12.88
N MET A 114 -12.16 -14.11 12.24
CA MET A 114 -10.75 -13.73 12.14
C MET A 114 -10.32 -12.94 13.38
N ARG A 115 -9.09 -13.18 13.84
CA ARG A 115 -8.49 -12.35 14.88
C ARG A 115 -8.38 -10.91 14.38
N HIS A 116 -8.86 -9.93 15.18
CA HIS A 116 -8.88 -8.52 14.82
C HIS A 116 -8.29 -7.66 15.94
N GLU A 117 -7.39 -6.76 15.56
CA GLU A 117 -6.81 -5.73 16.42
C GLU A 117 -7.23 -4.36 15.89
N LEU A 118 -7.76 -3.53 16.77
CA LEU A 118 -8.10 -2.14 16.48
C LEU A 118 -7.19 -1.23 17.31
N VAL A 119 -6.51 -0.32 16.65
CA VAL A 119 -5.59 0.65 17.26
C VAL A 119 -5.92 2.05 16.80
N SER A 120 -5.57 3.07 17.57
CA SER A 120 -5.86 4.46 17.19
C SER A 120 -4.65 5.38 17.33
N TYR A 121 -4.60 6.44 16.52
CA TYR A 121 -3.59 7.48 16.67
C TYR A 121 -3.69 8.18 18.03
N GLU A 122 -4.91 8.32 18.57
CA GLU A 122 -5.14 8.95 19.87
C GLU A 122 -4.52 8.12 21.01
N GLU A 123 -4.67 6.79 20.98
CA GLU A 123 -4.11 5.89 22.00
C GLU A 123 -2.60 5.74 21.88
N GLU A 124 -2.08 5.64 20.66
CA GLU A 124 -0.66 5.34 20.43
C GLU A 124 0.23 6.58 20.40
N PHE A 125 -0.30 7.70 19.88
CA PHE A 125 0.48 8.92 19.67
C PHE A 125 -0.06 10.13 20.44
N GLY A 126 -1.28 10.06 21.00
CA GLY A 126 -1.94 11.19 21.66
C GLY A 126 -2.42 12.26 20.69
N VAL A 127 -2.61 11.94 19.39
CA VAL A 127 -3.04 12.87 18.35
C VAL A 127 -4.23 12.32 17.55
N ARG A 128 -5.04 13.22 17.01
CA ARG A 128 -6.09 12.89 16.04
C ARG A 128 -5.75 13.54 14.72
N MET A 129 -6.07 12.87 13.61
CA MET A 129 -5.72 13.40 12.29
C MET A 129 -6.41 14.72 11.98
N ASP A 130 -7.64 14.93 12.47
CA ASP A 130 -8.36 16.21 12.33
C ASP A 130 -7.59 17.36 12.99
N ASP A 131 -7.06 17.14 14.20
CA ASP A 131 -6.28 18.14 14.94
C ASP A 131 -4.95 18.44 14.21
N VAL A 132 -4.27 17.39 13.72
CA VAL A 132 -3.02 17.52 12.94
C VAL A 132 -3.23 18.34 11.67
N VAL A 133 -4.35 18.15 10.97
CA VAL A 133 -4.69 18.91 9.76
C VAL A 133 -5.01 20.36 10.06
N GLU A 134 -5.73 20.64 11.16
CA GLU A 134 -6.07 22.00 11.58
C GLU A 134 -4.81 22.80 11.96
N GLU A 135 -3.90 22.19 12.71
CA GLU A 135 -2.66 22.83 13.17
C GLU A 135 -1.61 22.92 12.08
N ASN A 136 -1.49 21.89 11.25
CA ASN A 136 -0.53 21.74 10.14
C ASN A 136 0.86 22.34 10.41
N PRO A 137 1.59 21.89 11.45
CA PRO A 137 2.79 22.56 11.95
C PRO A 137 3.96 22.60 10.93
N GLU A 138 4.04 21.63 10.04
CA GLU A 138 5.08 21.56 9.01
C GLU A 138 4.59 21.99 7.60
N ASN A 139 3.36 22.49 7.49
CA ASN A 139 2.76 22.90 6.23
C ASN A 139 2.80 21.81 5.15
N MET A 140 2.51 20.57 5.55
CA MET A 140 2.49 19.41 4.67
C MET A 140 1.05 19.04 4.28
N ALA A 141 0.90 18.27 3.19
CA ALA A 141 -0.38 17.68 2.84
C ALA A 141 -0.85 16.69 3.93
N PRO A 142 -2.15 16.65 4.27
CA PRO A 142 -2.69 15.74 5.28
C PRO A 142 -2.28 14.28 5.10
N CYS A 143 -2.26 13.81 3.85
CA CYS A 143 -1.86 12.44 3.52
C CYS A 143 -0.40 12.12 3.88
N ALA A 144 0.49 13.12 3.91
CA ALA A 144 1.89 12.91 4.26
C ALA A 144 2.04 12.59 5.76
N TYR A 145 1.34 13.34 6.65
CA TYR A 145 1.29 13.00 8.08
C TYR A 145 0.66 11.63 8.31
N CYS A 146 -0.52 11.41 7.71
CA CYS A 146 -1.27 10.17 7.86
C CYS A 146 -0.46 8.95 7.37
N GLY A 147 0.29 9.11 6.26
CA GLY A 147 1.13 8.05 5.70
C GLY A 147 2.25 7.63 6.65
N VAL A 148 2.94 8.58 7.30
CA VAL A 148 3.99 8.30 8.29
C VAL A 148 3.43 7.56 9.50
N PHE A 149 2.37 8.08 10.12
CA PHE A 149 1.78 7.47 11.32
C PHE A 149 1.17 6.09 11.03
N ARG A 150 0.49 5.94 9.90
CA ARG A 150 -0.11 4.65 9.51
C ARG A 150 0.95 3.58 9.25
N ARG A 151 2.04 3.95 8.58
CA ARG A 151 3.15 3.04 8.30
C ARG A 151 3.79 2.56 9.60
N ASP A 152 4.10 3.48 10.50
CA ASP A 152 4.70 3.16 11.80
C ASP A 152 3.82 2.20 12.62
N LEU A 153 2.50 2.42 12.67
CA LEU A 153 1.61 1.49 13.38
C LEU A 153 1.51 0.13 12.68
N LEU A 154 1.44 0.09 11.35
CA LEU A 154 1.39 -1.17 10.62
C LEU A 154 2.66 -1.99 10.87
N GLU A 155 3.82 -1.38 10.81
CA GLU A 155 5.11 -2.03 11.06
C GLU A 155 5.27 -2.42 12.53
N GLY A 156 5.03 -1.50 13.45
CA GLY A 156 5.18 -1.76 14.88
C GLY A 156 4.23 -2.84 15.41
N TYR A 157 3.01 -2.94 14.86
CA TYR A 157 2.09 -4.01 15.23
C TYR A 157 2.38 -5.33 14.51
N ALA A 158 2.91 -5.29 13.29
CA ALA A 158 3.42 -6.47 12.64
C ALA A 158 4.60 -7.07 13.41
N ASP A 159 5.54 -6.24 13.85
CA ASP A 159 6.66 -6.64 14.71
C ASP A 159 6.16 -7.19 16.07
N LYS A 160 5.24 -6.49 16.74
CA LYS A 160 4.63 -6.94 18.02
C LYS A 160 4.02 -8.35 17.97
N TYR A 161 3.54 -8.76 16.78
CA TYR A 161 2.94 -10.07 16.56
C TYR A 161 3.87 -11.07 15.88
N ASP A 162 5.17 -10.77 15.80
CA ASP A 162 6.16 -11.60 15.10
C ASP A 162 5.67 -11.97 13.69
N ALA A 163 5.13 -10.99 12.94
CA ALA A 163 4.53 -11.25 11.65
C ALA A 163 5.59 -11.58 10.59
N ASP A 164 5.37 -12.66 9.86
CA ASP A 164 6.20 -13.03 8.71
C ASP A 164 5.88 -12.18 7.49
N LYS A 165 4.66 -11.65 7.39
CA LYS A 165 4.19 -10.86 6.23
C LYS A 165 3.18 -9.79 6.67
N LEU A 166 3.28 -8.61 6.03
CA LEU A 166 2.28 -7.54 6.09
C LEU A 166 1.56 -7.44 4.73
N LEU A 167 0.25 -7.67 4.70
CA LEU A 167 -0.54 -7.66 3.47
C LEU A 167 -1.41 -6.41 3.39
N THR A 168 -1.43 -5.76 2.21
CA THR A 168 -2.21 -4.55 1.97
C THR A 168 -3.05 -4.66 0.71
N GLY A 169 -4.19 -3.97 0.69
CA GLY A 169 -5.19 -4.04 -0.38
C GLY A 169 -4.88 -3.17 -1.61
N HIS A 170 -3.62 -2.82 -1.88
CA HIS A 170 -3.29 -2.05 -3.08
C HIS A 170 -3.62 -2.83 -4.34
N ASN A 171 -4.36 -2.19 -5.24
CA ASN A 171 -4.85 -2.75 -6.49
C ASN A 171 -4.02 -2.28 -7.70
N LEU A 172 -4.37 -2.72 -8.92
CA LEU A 172 -3.66 -2.37 -10.15
C LEU A 172 -3.66 -0.86 -10.43
N ASP A 173 -4.73 -0.16 -10.09
CA ASP A 173 -4.85 1.28 -10.31
C ASP A 173 -3.90 2.05 -9.40
N ASP A 174 -3.76 1.64 -8.13
CA ASP A 174 -2.81 2.22 -7.17
C ASP A 174 -1.36 2.03 -7.61
N GLU A 175 -1.02 0.83 -8.08
CA GLU A 175 0.32 0.52 -8.57
C GLU A 175 0.66 1.31 -9.83
N ALA A 176 -0.28 1.40 -10.79
CA ALA A 176 -0.08 2.17 -12.02
C ALA A 176 0.02 3.68 -11.76
N GLN A 177 -0.74 4.22 -10.81
CA GLN A 177 -0.61 5.60 -10.36
C GLN A 177 0.77 5.85 -9.77
N THR A 178 1.22 4.99 -8.85
CA THR A 178 2.54 5.12 -8.21
C THR A 178 3.66 5.02 -9.24
N ALA A 179 3.57 4.08 -10.18
CA ALA A 179 4.53 3.93 -11.27
C ALA A 179 4.66 5.22 -12.12
N LEU A 180 3.52 5.81 -12.52
CA LEU A 180 3.53 7.06 -13.29
C LEU A 180 4.03 8.25 -12.49
N MET A 181 3.67 8.35 -11.21
CA MET A 181 4.17 9.40 -10.32
C MET A 181 5.69 9.35 -10.23
N ASN A 182 6.28 8.19 -9.98
CA ASN A 182 7.73 8.02 -9.90
C ASN A 182 8.43 8.36 -11.23
N ILE A 183 7.85 7.95 -12.37
CA ILE A 183 8.39 8.29 -13.70
C ILE A 183 8.33 9.80 -13.95
N PHE A 184 7.21 10.46 -13.66
CA PHE A 184 7.04 11.89 -13.95
C PHE A 184 7.86 12.78 -13.00
N GLN A 185 8.13 12.31 -11.79
CA GLN A 185 9.03 12.98 -10.85
C GLN A 185 10.52 12.73 -11.18
N GLY A 186 10.81 11.75 -12.05
CA GLY A 186 12.18 11.38 -12.41
C GLY A 186 12.94 10.69 -11.28
N ASP A 187 12.22 10.12 -10.31
CA ASP A 187 12.81 9.49 -9.14
C ASP A 187 13.18 8.02 -9.40
N VAL A 188 14.39 7.84 -9.92
CA VAL A 188 14.91 6.50 -10.27
C VAL A 188 15.19 5.66 -9.01
N LYS A 189 15.54 6.30 -7.89
CA LYS A 189 15.76 5.57 -6.62
C LYS A 189 14.45 5.00 -6.08
N GLN A 190 13.35 5.76 -6.16
CA GLN A 190 12.03 5.25 -5.79
C GLN A 190 11.54 4.15 -6.74
N ILE A 191 11.91 4.21 -8.02
CA ILE A 191 11.61 3.13 -8.96
C ILE A 191 12.33 1.85 -8.52
N ALA A 192 13.61 1.91 -8.17
CA ALA A 192 14.38 0.78 -7.66
C ALA A 192 13.79 0.22 -6.35
N LYS A 193 13.52 1.08 -5.37
CA LYS A 193 12.89 0.69 -4.10
C LYS A 193 11.52 0.04 -4.29
N HIS A 194 10.71 0.51 -5.24
CA HIS A 194 9.41 -0.08 -5.51
C HIS A 194 9.53 -1.50 -6.09
N PHE A 195 10.57 -1.78 -6.88
CA PHE A 195 10.89 -3.13 -7.33
C PHE A 195 11.19 -4.03 -6.13
N ASP A 196 12.15 -3.64 -5.33
CA ASP A 196 12.56 -4.38 -4.15
C ASP A 196 11.38 -4.62 -3.18
N ALA A 197 10.55 -3.62 -2.94
CA ALA A 197 9.41 -3.72 -2.05
C ALA A 197 8.23 -4.57 -2.57
N SER A 198 8.10 -4.73 -3.90
CA SER A 198 6.89 -5.28 -4.50
C SER A 198 7.09 -6.52 -5.37
N ILE A 199 8.32 -6.78 -5.82
CA ILE A 199 8.62 -7.75 -6.88
C ILE A 199 9.74 -8.72 -6.47
N GLY A 200 10.59 -8.33 -5.52
CA GLY A 200 11.74 -9.12 -5.06
C GLY A 200 11.35 -10.43 -4.37
N ASP A 201 12.30 -11.33 -4.23
CA ASP A 201 12.11 -12.60 -3.55
C ASP A 201 11.91 -12.36 -2.04
N PHE A 202 10.71 -12.65 -1.54
CA PHE A 202 10.36 -12.46 -0.13
C PHE A 202 11.21 -13.33 0.82
N GLU A 203 11.78 -14.44 0.35
CA GLU A 203 12.63 -15.30 1.17
C GLU A 203 14.02 -14.71 1.38
N GLU A 204 14.65 -14.18 0.31
CA GLU A 204 15.97 -13.53 0.43
C GLU A 204 15.90 -12.31 1.33
N ARG A 205 14.78 -11.60 1.34
CA ARG A 205 14.59 -10.37 2.13
C ARG A 205 14.31 -10.66 3.60
N ALA A 206 13.53 -11.67 3.89
CA ALA A 206 13.28 -12.11 5.28
C ALA A 206 14.54 -12.63 5.97
N GLU A 207 15.58 -12.99 5.20
CA GLU A 207 16.88 -13.42 5.75
C GLU A 207 17.88 -12.26 5.95
N GLN A 208 17.61 -11.09 5.35
CA GLN A 208 18.59 -9.99 5.33
C GLN A 208 18.50 -9.01 6.48
N ASP A 209 17.31 -8.77 7.09
CA ASP A 209 17.17 -7.87 8.24
C ASP A 209 15.81 -7.99 8.92
N ASP A 210 15.63 -7.37 10.09
CA ASP A 210 14.40 -7.21 10.89
C ASP A 210 13.22 -6.54 10.12
N PHE A 211 13.17 -6.66 8.79
CA PHE A 211 12.18 -6.04 7.92
C PHE A 211 11.06 -7.02 7.57
N ILE A 212 9.82 -6.67 7.92
CA ILE A 212 8.65 -7.49 7.58
C ILE A 212 8.23 -7.24 6.13
N PRO A 213 8.32 -8.26 5.24
CA PRO A 213 7.96 -8.11 3.84
C PRO A 213 6.51 -7.69 3.64
N ARG A 214 6.29 -6.68 2.80
CA ARG A 214 4.94 -6.21 2.43
C ARG A 214 4.49 -6.85 1.13
N ALA A 215 3.30 -7.45 1.15
CA ALA A 215 2.69 -8.08 -0.01
C ALA A 215 1.40 -7.36 -0.45
N LYS A 216 1.17 -7.32 -1.77
CA LYS A 216 0.03 -6.66 -2.40
C LYS A 216 -0.71 -7.65 -3.32
N PRO A 217 -1.48 -8.61 -2.78
CA PRO A 217 -2.08 -9.67 -3.59
C PRO A 217 -3.10 -9.19 -4.63
N LEU A 218 -3.65 -7.96 -4.48
CA LEU A 218 -4.58 -7.36 -5.43
C LEU A 218 -3.90 -6.55 -6.55
N ARG A 219 -2.57 -6.44 -6.59
CA ARG A 219 -1.84 -5.56 -7.53
C ARG A 219 -2.11 -5.84 -9.03
N ASP A 220 -2.62 -7.01 -9.39
CA ASP A 220 -3.00 -7.37 -10.76
C ASP A 220 -4.49 -7.19 -11.03
N ILE A 221 -5.28 -6.71 -10.06
CA ILE A 221 -6.73 -6.60 -10.15
C ILE A 221 -7.12 -5.13 -10.34
N PRO A 222 -7.78 -4.75 -11.44
CA PRO A 222 -8.28 -3.39 -11.61
C PRO A 222 -9.25 -2.98 -10.49
N GLU A 223 -9.18 -1.73 -10.04
CA GLU A 223 -10.05 -1.16 -9.00
C GLU A 223 -11.54 -1.41 -9.26
N LYS A 224 -11.97 -1.25 -10.53
CA LYS A 224 -13.34 -1.52 -10.97
C LYS A 224 -13.76 -2.97 -10.71
N GLU A 225 -12.84 -3.92 -10.85
CA GLU A 225 -13.12 -5.34 -10.59
C GLU A 225 -13.19 -5.61 -9.09
N VAL A 226 -12.35 -4.95 -8.28
CA VAL A 226 -12.42 -5.05 -6.82
C VAL A 226 -13.77 -4.52 -6.32
N ALA A 227 -14.20 -3.35 -6.81
CA ALA A 227 -15.48 -2.76 -6.46
C ALA A 227 -16.67 -3.66 -6.84
N LEU A 228 -16.67 -4.23 -8.05
CA LEU A 228 -17.70 -5.15 -8.49
C LEU A 228 -17.71 -6.45 -7.67
N TYR A 229 -16.53 -6.97 -7.31
CA TYR A 229 -16.40 -8.15 -6.46
C TYR A 229 -17.02 -7.90 -5.07
N ALA A 230 -16.68 -6.77 -4.43
CA ALA A 230 -17.25 -6.40 -3.14
C ALA A 230 -18.79 -6.33 -3.19
N GLN A 231 -19.34 -5.74 -4.26
CA GLN A 231 -20.79 -5.62 -4.46
C GLN A 231 -21.47 -6.97 -4.68
N LEU A 232 -20.89 -7.84 -5.52
CA LEU A 232 -21.50 -9.16 -5.83
C LEU A 232 -21.42 -10.13 -4.67
N MET A 233 -20.40 -9.98 -3.82
CA MET A 233 -20.23 -10.79 -2.61
C MET A 233 -20.92 -10.17 -1.37
N GLU A 234 -21.60 -9.02 -1.55
CA GLU A 234 -22.31 -8.29 -0.48
C GLU A 234 -21.40 -7.99 0.75
N LEU A 235 -20.12 -7.69 0.49
CA LEU A 235 -19.15 -7.47 1.57
C LEU A 235 -19.39 -6.12 2.27
N PRO A 236 -19.16 -6.03 3.60
CA PRO A 236 -19.33 -4.81 4.37
C PRO A 236 -18.18 -3.82 4.10
N ALA A 237 -18.23 -3.14 2.96
CA ALA A 237 -17.20 -2.19 2.54
C ALA A 237 -17.73 -0.75 2.61
N HIS A 238 -17.00 0.12 3.33
CA HIS A 238 -17.26 1.56 3.34
C HIS A 238 -16.63 2.20 2.09
N ILE A 239 -17.43 2.92 1.29
CA ILE A 239 -17.01 3.47 -0.03
C ILE A 239 -17.03 5.00 0.00
N THR A 240 -16.64 5.61 1.09
CA THR A 240 -16.54 7.07 1.19
C THR A 240 -15.08 7.51 1.11
N GLU A 241 -14.80 8.58 0.39
CA GLU A 241 -13.46 9.16 0.33
C GLU A 241 -13.15 9.93 1.61
N CYS A 242 -11.86 9.89 2.03
CA CYS A 242 -11.40 10.63 3.17
C CYS A 242 -11.59 12.14 2.94
N PRO A 243 -12.20 12.90 3.86
CA PRO A 243 -12.41 14.34 3.71
C PRO A 243 -11.11 15.15 3.61
N HIS A 244 -10.00 14.59 4.08
CA HIS A 244 -8.67 15.17 3.97
C HIS A 244 -7.88 14.67 2.75
N ALA A 245 -8.49 13.84 1.89
CA ALA A 245 -7.87 13.46 0.62
C ALA A 245 -7.69 14.74 -0.21
N SER A 246 -6.46 15.22 -0.28
CA SER A 246 -6.14 16.45 -1.03
C SER A 246 -6.38 16.24 -2.53
N GLU A 247 -6.78 17.29 -3.22
CA GLU A 247 -6.86 17.39 -4.69
C GLU A 247 -5.48 17.29 -5.36
N ALA A 248 -4.57 16.51 -4.78
CA ALA A 248 -3.18 16.43 -5.11
C ALA A 248 -2.94 15.72 -6.44
N TYR A 249 -1.73 15.86 -6.93
CA TYR A 249 -1.10 15.26 -8.09
C TYR A 249 -1.53 13.80 -8.39
N ARG A 250 -1.79 12.98 -7.36
CA ARG A 250 -2.35 11.63 -7.51
C ARG A 250 -3.72 11.63 -8.19
N GLY A 251 -4.58 12.61 -7.91
CA GLY A 251 -5.90 12.75 -8.56
C GLY A 251 -5.80 13.04 -10.06
N GLU A 252 -4.86 13.90 -10.47
CA GLU A 252 -4.60 14.18 -11.89
C GLU A 252 -4.10 12.93 -12.63
N ILE A 253 -3.20 12.17 -12.01
CA ILE A 253 -2.72 10.90 -12.56
C ILE A 253 -3.85 9.87 -12.68
N GLN A 254 -4.74 9.80 -11.69
CA GLN A 254 -5.91 8.93 -11.71
C GLN A 254 -6.84 9.28 -12.89
N GLU A 255 -7.17 10.54 -13.07
CA GLU A 255 -7.99 10.99 -14.21
C GLU A 255 -7.33 10.69 -15.56
N LEU A 256 -6.02 10.90 -15.66
CA LEU A 256 -5.24 10.57 -16.86
C LEU A 256 -5.34 9.06 -17.16
N LEU A 257 -5.15 8.23 -16.16
CA LEU A 257 -5.25 6.76 -16.30
C LEU A 257 -6.66 6.31 -16.69
N TRP A 258 -7.70 6.92 -16.14
CA TRP A 258 -9.08 6.61 -16.52
C TRP A 258 -9.33 6.94 -17.99
N LYS A 259 -8.92 8.11 -18.47
CA LYS A 259 -9.07 8.51 -19.87
C LYS A 259 -8.29 7.59 -20.82
N LEU A 260 -7.09 7.19 -20.43
CA LEU A 260 -6.28 6.27 -21.24
C LEU A 260 -6.91 4.88 -21.29
N GLU A 261 -7.35 4.33 -20.16
CA GLU A 261 -7.97 3.01 -20.08
C GLU A 261 -9.31 2.94 -20.83
N GLU A 262 -10.12 4.01 -20.81
CA GLU A 262 -11.37 4.08 -21.56
C GLU A 262 -11.14 4.00 -23.08
N ASN A 263 -10.12 4.67 -23.58
CA ASN A 263 -9.80 4.71 -25.02
C ASN A 263 -8.89 3.56 -25.46
N HIS A 264 -8.08 3.04 -24.54
CA HIS A 264 -7.07 2.01 -24.78
C HIS A 264 -7.11 0.97 -23.68
N PRO A 265 -8.09 0.05 -23.66
CA PRO A 265 -8.25 -0.96 -22.62
C PRO A 265 -7.00 -1.82 -22.42
N GLY A 266 -6.58 -2.00 -21.18
CA GLY A 266 -5.35 -2.72 -20.79
C GLY A 266 -4.12 -1.83 -20.63
N THR A 267 -4.27 -0.49 -20.73
CA THR A 267 -3.19 0.47 -20.52
C THR A 267 -2.50 0.29 -19.15
N ARG A 268 -3.27 0.12 -18.06
CA ARG A 268 -2.71 -0.09 -16.72
C ARG A 268 -1.80 -1.31 -16.65
N HIS A 269 -2.22 -2.43 -17.22
CA HIS A 269 -1.38 -3.64 -17.28
C HIS A 269 -0.10 -3.41 -18.10
N SER A 270 -0.21 -2.66 -19.21
CA SER A 270 0.95 -2.34 -20.05
C SER A 270 1.94 -1.41 -19.33
N ILE A 271 1.44 -0.42 -18.57
CA ILE A 271 2.26 0.46 -17.73
C ILE A 271 3.02 -0.38 -16.69
N MET A 272 2.31 -1.24 -15.96
CA MET A 272 2.94 -2.07 -14.93
C MET A 272 3.98 -3.03 -15.50
N SER A 273 3.67 -3.69 -16.62
CA SER A 273 4.65 -4.60 -17.25
C SER A 273 5.93 -3.88 -17.68
N GLY A 274 5.82 -2.67 -18.26
CA GLY A 274 7.00 -1.89 -18.64
C GLY A 274 7.72 -1.28 -17.43
N TYR A 275 6.98 -0.91 -16.41
CA TYR A 275 7.54 -0.36 -15.17
C TYR A 275 8.33 -1.43 -14.39
N GLU A 276 7.84 -2.66 -14.31
CA GLU A 276 8.54 -3.79 -13.68
C GLU A 276 9.90 -4.05 -14.31
N GLU A 277 9.98 -4.04 -15.66
CA GLU A 277 11.27 -4.17 -16.37
C GLU A 277 12.23 -3.00 -16.08
N LEU A 278 11.69 -1.76 -16.00
CA LEU A 278 12.50 -0.58 -15.67
C LEU A 278 12.96 -0.62 -14.21
N ALA A 279 12.13 -1.09 -13.32
CA ALA A 279 12.43 -1.18 -11.90
C ALA A 279 13.51 -2.23 -11.60
N GLU A 280 13.48 -3.38 -12.31
CA GLU A 280 14.54 -4.38 -12.25
C GLU A 280 15.91 -3.78 -12.67
N LEU A 281 15.93 -3.06 -13.81
CA LEU A 281 17.15 -2.40 -14.29
C LEU A 281 17.64 -1.29 -13.33
N ALA A 282 16.72 -0.59 -12.67
CA ALA A 282 17.07 0.41 -11.68
C ALA A 282 17.60 -0.23 -10.39
N ALA A 283 17.01 -1.34 -9.95
CA ALA A 283 17.46 -2.09 -8.77
C ALA A 283 18.88 -2.66 -8.97
N ASP A 284 19.20 -3.18 -10.15
CA ASP A 284 20.56 -3.63 -10.48
C ASP A 284 21.62 -2.52 -10.30
N ARG A 285 21.21 -1.26 -10.47
CA ARG A 285 22.15 -0.12 -10.37
C ARG A 285 22.15 0.53 -9.00
N TYR A 286 21.01 0.56 -8.31
CA TYR A 286 20.79 1.31 -7.06
C TYR A 286 20.35 0.43 -5.90
N GLY A 287 20.03 -0.84 -6.12
CA GLY A 287 19.47 -1.77 -5.14
C GLY A 287 20.47 -2.29 -4.09
N GLY A 288 21.72 -1.79 -4.12
CA GLY A 288 22.69 -2.01 -3.03
C GLY A 288 22.59 -0.98 -1.90
N ASP A 289 21.86 0.11 -2.16
CA ASP A 289 21.61 1.17 -1.17
C ASP A 289 20.23 0.97 -0.56
N SER A 290 20.06 -0.07 0.24
CA SER A 290 18.85 -0.25 1.05
C SER A 290 18.93 0.72 2.22
N ASP A 291 18.56 2.00 2.00
CA ASP A 291 18.30 2.83 3.16
C ASP A 291 17.58 4.13 2.91
N SER A 292 16.72 4.40 3.84
CA SER A 292 15.89 5.58 4.11
C SER A 292 14.60 5.70 3.27
N ASP A 293 13.50 5.31 3.91
CA ASP A 293 12.15 5.77 3.60
C ASP A 293 12.05 7.30 3.74
N ASP A 294 12.57 8.03 2.77
CA ASP A 294 12.26 9.44 2.61
C ASP A 294 11.10 9.59 1.61
N ASP A 295 9.90 9.17 2.05
CA ASP A 295 8.63 9.36 1.34
C ASP A 295 8.09 10.80 1.57
N SER A 296 8.98 11.77 1.79
CA SER A 296 8.64 13.18 2.03
C SER A 296 8.41 13.99 0.76
N ASN A 297 8.30 13.34 -0.43
CA ASN A 297 7.98 14.08 -1.64
C ASN A 297 6.51 13.95 -2.08
N VAL A 298 5.61 14.41 -1.23
CA VAL A 298 4.26 14.82 -1.66
C VAL A 298 4.31 16.33 -1.90
N GLY A 299 4.29 16.69 -3.18
CA GLY A 299 4.33 18.00 -3.78
C GLY A 299 4.06 19.21 -2.87
N GLY A 300 5.10 19.96 -2.60
CA GLY A 300 4.98 21.34 -2.20
C GLY A 300 5.04 22.21 -3.45
N ASP A 301 3.93 22.85 -3.82
CA ASP A 301 3.92 23.93 -4.80
C ASP A 301 4.77 25.08 -4.25
N SER A 302 5.92 25.31 -4.85
CA SER A 302 6.67 26.54 -4.65
C SER A 302 6.60 27.40 -5.92
N ASP A 303 5.59 28.27 -6.00
CA ASP A 303 5.64 29.44 -6.85
C ASP A 303 6.68 30.41 -6.25
N GLY A 304 7.78 30.59 -6.93
CA GLY A 304 8.83 31.51 -6.56
C GLY A 304 9.64 31.92 -7.77
N GLU A 305 9.18 32.95 -8.49
CA GLU A 305 10.00 33.70 -9.46
C GLU A 305 11.19 34.35 -8.75
N GLY A 306 12.38 34.10 -9.24
CA GLY A 306 13.60 34.76 -8.74
C GLY A 306 14.78 34.52 -9.66
N ASP A 307 14.94 35.43 -10.65
CA ASP A 307 16.17 35.58 -11.40
C ASP A 307 17.36 35.87 -10.49
N SER A 308 18.44 35.08 -10.62
CA SER A 308 19.79 35.64 -10.47
C SER A 308 20.85 34.71 -11.04
N ASP A 309 21.56 35.22 -12.04
CA ASP A 309 22.78 34.65 -12.60
C ASP A 309 23.88 34.50 -11.52
N GLY A 310 24.54 33.36 -11.53
CA GLY A 310 25.69 33.13 -10.67
C GLY A 310 26.46 31.87 -11.06
N GLU A 311 27.41 32.04 -11.96
CA GLU A 311 28.44 31.04 -12.25
C GLU A 311 29.20 30.70 -10.95
N ASN A 312 29.25 29.43 -10.58
CA ASN A 312 30.35 28.95 -9.75
C ASN A 312 30.67 27.48 -10.05
N SER A 313 31.80 27.29 -10.67
CA SER A 313 32.51 26.06 -10.83
C SER A 313 33.06 25.59 -9.49
N GLY A 314 32.64 24.41 -9.04
CA GLY A 314 33.22 23.78 -7.86
C GLY A 314 33.01 22.27 -7.97
N ASP A 315 34.06 21.57 -8.43
CA ASP A 315 34.18 20.12 -8.21
C ASP A 315 34.12 19.87 -6.70
N SER A 316 33.06 19.22 -6.25
CA SER A 316 33.02 18.58 -4.95
C SER A 316 32.77 17.10 -5.18
N ASP A 317 33.81 16.32 -4.90
CA ASP A 317 33.74 14.89 -4.76
C ASP A 317 32.63 14.57 -3.74
N ASP A 318 31.48 14.08 -4.22
CA ASP A 318 30.47 13.49 -3.39
C ASP A 318 31.04 12.18 -2.82
N GLU A 319 31.63 12.29 -1.64
CA GLU A 319 31.90 11.12 -0.80
C GLU A 319 30.54 10.48 -0.49
N ASN A 320 30.35 9.28 -1.05
CA ASN A 320 29.25 8.37 -0.83
C ASN A 320 29.23 8.04 0.68
N SER A 321 28.41 8.72 1.46
CA SER A 321 28.18 8.36 2.85
C SER A 321 27.13 7.25 2.86
N ASP A 322 27.58 6.01 3.03
CA ASP A 322 26.75 4.90 3.51
C ASP A 322 26.08 5.39 4.82
N ALA A 323 24.79 5.71 4.76
CA ALA A 323 24.05 6.03 5.96
C ALA A 323 23.76 4.73 6.68
N ASP A 324 24.58 4.42 7.70
CA ASP A 324 24.32 3.30 8.61
C ASP A 324 22.91 3.49 9.24
N LEU A 325 22.05 2.48 9.12
CA LEU A 325 20.78 2.44 9.86
C LEU A 325 21.06 2.47 11.36
N SER A 326 20.35 3.33 12.07
CA SER A 326 20.45 3.48 13.52
C SER A 326 19.08 3.29 14.16
N GLU A 327 19.05 3.09 15.46
CA GLU A 327 17.83 3.16 16.24
C GLU A 327 17.49 4.60 16.59
N CYS A 328 16.22 4.99 16.39
CA CYS A 328 15.74 6.31 16.80
C CYS A 328 15.95 6.52 18.30
N GLU A 329 16.64 7.60 18.69
CA GLU A 329 16.94 7.92 20.11
C GLU A 329 15.69 8.04 20.99
N ARG A 330 14.50 8.24 20.40
CA ARG A 330 13.24 8.43 21.12
C ARG A 330 12.38 7.18 21.23
N CYS A 331 12.24 6.42 20.16
CA CYS A 331 11.29 5.30 20.11
C CYS A 331 11.94 3.95 19.79
N GLY A 332 13.23 3.92 19.43
CA GLY A 332 13.95 2.69 19.10
C GLY A 332 13.65 2.13 17.70
N SER A 333 12.76 2.76 16.91
CA SER A 333 12.50 2.30 15.54
C SER A 333 13.72 2.55 14.65
N THR A 334 13.92 1.70 13.67
CA THR A 334 15.01 1.84 12.68
C THR A 334 14.87 3.13 11.89
N THR A 335 15.95 3.90 11.72
CA THR A 335 15.97 5.18 11.02
C THR A 335 17.34 5.44 10.41
N SER A 336 17.41 6.24 9.35
CA SER A 336 18.67 6.73 8.76
C SER A 336 19.26 7.96 9.48
N GLY A 337 18.62 8.45 10.53
CA GLY A 337 19.04 9.60 11.31
C GLY A 337 18.88 9.38 12.81
N ASP A 338 19.23 10.36 13.63
CA ASP A 338 19.15 10.28 15.11
C ASP A 338 17.70 10.15 15.60
N ILE A 339 16.74 10.74 14.87
CA ILE A 339 15.31 10.76 15.22
C ILE A 339 14.48 10.41 13.99
N CYS A 340 13.62 9.38 14.09
CA CYS A 340 12.76 8.96 13.00
C CYS A 340 11.69 10.02 12.65
N ARG A 341 11.18 9.96 11.43
CA ARG A 341 10.22 10.96 10.91
C ARG A 341 8.95 11.07 11.76
N LYS A 342 8.42 9.95 12.27
CA LYS A 342 7.29 9.96 13.21
C LYS A 342 7.58 10.81 14.45
N CYS A 343 8.72 10.60 15.10
CA CYS A 343 9.09 11.34 16.31
C CYS A 343 9.30 12.83 16.04
N GLN A 344 9.85 13.20 14.89
CA GLN A 344 9.96 14.60 14.46
C GLN A 344 8.59 15.26 14.30
N LEU A 345 7.66 14.58 13.60
CA LEU A 345 6.30 15.08 13.41
C LEU A 345 5.52 15.23 14.73
N LEU A 346 5.63 14.23 15.63
CA LEU A 346 4.99 14.32 16.95
C LEU A 346 5.54 15.47 17.79
N GLU A 347 6.83 15.76 17.68
CA GLU A 347 7.44 16.92 18.36
C GLU A 347 6.92 18.23 17.79
N SER A 348 6.82 18.36 16.47
CA SER A 348 6.30 19.58 15.84
C SER A 348 4.83 19.82 16.18
N ILE A 349 4.01 18.77 16.25
CA ILE A 349 2.60 18.85 16.66
C ILE A 349 2.48 19.26 18.14
N GLN A 350 3.30 18.70 19.02
CA GLN A 350 3.24 19.00 20.46
C GLN A 350 3.81 20.40 20.83
N ALA A 351 4.57 21.00 19.94
CA ALA A 351 5.16 22.33 20.13
C ALA A 351 4.21 23.48 19.73
N THR A 352 3.08 23.17 19.07
CA THR A 352 2.06 24.13 18.62
C THR A 352 0.96 24.26 19.64
#